data_ea830a6e31a8b3356600a8f62779bc5d
#
_entry.id   ea830a6e31a8b3356600a8f62779bc5d
#
_cell.length_a   1.000
_cell.length_b   1.000
_cell.length_c   1.000
_cell.angle_alpha   90.00
_cell.angle_beta   90.00
_cell.angle_gamma   90.00
#
_symmetry.space_group_name_H-M   'P 1'
#
loop_
_entity.id
_entity.type
_entity.pdbx_description
1 polymer ?
#
loop_
_entity_poly.entity_id
_entity_poly.type
_entity_poly.pdbx_seq_one_letter_code
_entity_poly.pdbx_strand_id
1 'polypeptide(L)'
;MRARVLIALAMMAAMPALFIAAVAGPASAHVLKTVGPYHLLIGFGGEPAYAGAQNSVFLLLTSAKTGAPIVDEGLGDTLKVEVGFGSQTKLLPLVSSFDPDSGQGTRGVYNAYFVPTVPGDYTFHLFGAIQGQQVNITVTSSPTTFDSAHDPATIEFPQQAPSNLQLAQRLIAESDRLSAQIHAADTKAASASVALAVGIAGLVAGVAGLSVGAVALARGRSRSRRAAAGSQHQVNAE
;
A
#
# COMPACT_ATOMS: atom_id res chain seq x y z
N MET A 1 18.03 -2.09 63.12
CA MET A 1 18.11 -1.17 61.95
C MET A 1 17.99 -1.89 60.60
N ARG A 2 18.66 -3.04 60.37
CA ARG A 2 18.68 -3.74 59.05
C ARG A 2 17.31 -4.23 58.56
N ALA A 3 16.43 -4.72 59.45
CA ALA A 3 15.10 -5.23 59.09
C ALA A 3 14.13 -4.13 58.59
N ARG A 4 14.20 -2.94 59.18
CA ARG A 4 13.36 -1.80 58.77
C ARG A 4 13.72 -1.23 57.41
N VAL A 5 15.02 -1.27 57.06
CA VAL A 5 15.50 -0.83 55.72
C VAL A 5 15.05 -1.82 54.63
N LEU A 6 15.09 -3.12 54.90
CA LEU A 6 14.64 -4.15 53.95
C LEU A 6 13.13 -4.08 53.66
N ILE A 7 12.31 -3.78 54.67
CA ILE A 7 10.86 -3.59 54.51
C ILE A 7 10.56 -2.34 53.70
N ALA A 8 11.28 -1.24 53.90
CA ALA A 8 11.12 0.01 53.14
C ALA A 8 11.54 -0.18 51.68
N LEU A 9 12.61 -0.93 51.38
CA LEU A 9 13.01 -1.25 50.01
C LEU A 9 11.98 -2.15 49.31
N ALA A 10 11.41 -3.14 49.98
CA ALA A 10 10.39 -4.01 49.44
C ALA A 10 9.08 -3.28 49.13
N MET A 11 8.67 -2.32 49.98
CA MET A 11 7.49 -1.47 49.70
C MET A 11 7.74 -0.51 48.51
N MET A 12 8.95 0.02 48.35
CA MET A 12 9.28 0.93 47.25
C MET A 12 9.36 0.22 45.89
N ALA A 13 9.70 -1.07 45.85
CA ALA A 13 9.69 -1.91 44.67
C ALA A 13 8.28 -2.40 44.26
N ALA A 14 7.37 -2.57 45.24
CA ALA A 14 6.00 -3.03 44.99
C ALA A 14 5.07 -1.93 44.42
N MET A 15 5.35 -0.63 44.69
CA MET A 15 4.51 0.46 44.21
C MET A 15 4.46 0.61 42.67
N PRO A 16 5.57 0.53 41.90
CA PRO A 16 5.47 0.62 40.45
C PRO A 16 4.78 -0.57 39.80
N ALA A 17 4.87 -1.77 40.38
CA ALA A 17 4.17 -2.94 39.87
C ALA A 17 2.64 -2.85 40.03
N LEU A 18 2.18 -2.26 41.11
CA LEU A 18 0.74 -2.04 41.37
C LEU A 18 0.17 -0.94 40.43
N PHE A 19 0.97 0.05 40.06
CA PHE A 19 0.55 1.13 39.16
C PHE A 19 0.43 0.65 37.71
N ILE A 20 1.26 -0.28 37.25
CA ILE A 20 1.19 -0.87 35.93
C ILE A 20 -0.05 -1.75 35.77
N ALA A 21 -0.44 -2.48 36.79
CA ALA A 21 -1.64 -3.31 36.74
C ALA A 21 -2.96 -2.49 36.75
N ALA A 22 -2.94 -1.24 37.25
CA ALA A 22 -4.13 -0.38 37.30
C ALA A 22 -4.42 0.33 35.97
N VAL A 23 -3.47 0.32 34.98
CA VAL A 23 -3.61 1.01 33.68
C VAL A 23 -4.04 0.04 32.56
N ALA A 24 -3.93 -1.28 32.78
CA ALA A 24 -4.44 -2.27 31.84
C ALA A 24 -5.98 -2.34 31.99
N GLY A 25 -6.70 -1.53 31.23
CA GLY A 25 -8.15 -1.69 31.06
C GLY A 25 -8.45 -3.08 30.47
N PRO A 26 -9.64 -3.66 30.75
CA PRO A 26 -10.02 -4.90 30.11
C PRO A 26 -10.05 -4.70 28.60
N ALA A 27 -9.30 -5.51 27.86
CA ALA A 27 -9.45 -5.58 26.41
C ALA A 27 -10.86 -6.11 26.13
N SER A 28 -11.70 -5.29 25.50
CA SER A 28 -13.08 -5.68 25.17
C SER A 28 -13.09 -6.16 23.72
N ALA A 29 -13.40 -7.43 23.52
CA ALA A 29 -13.56 -8.02 22.19
C ALA A 29 -14.78 -7.46 21.43
N HIS A 30 -15.80 -7.00 22.18
CA HIS A 30 -17.06 -6.52 21.63
C HIS A 30 -17.63 -5.38 22.49
N VAL A 31 -18.40 -4.50 21.85
CA VAL A 31 -19.10 -3.43 22.53
C VAL A 31 -20.61 -3.72 22.60
N LEU A 32 -21.20 -3.57 23.78
CA LEU A 32 -22.64 -3.68 23.98
C LEU A 32 -23.32 -2.32 23.75
N LYS A 33 -24.33 -2.29 22.88
CA LYS A 33 -25.24 -1.15 22.67
C LYS A 33 -26.67 -1.55 22.97
N THR A 34 -27.46 -0.64 23.53
CA THR A 34 -28.89 -0.85 23.77
C THR A 34 -29.69 0.10 22.90
N VAL A 35 -30.64 -0.46 22.13
CA VAL A 35 -31.57 0.31 21.28
C VAL A 35 -32.97 -0.20 21.48
N GLY A 36 -33.82 0.63 22.12
CA GLY A 36 -35.15 0.21 22.48
C GLY A 36 -35.17 -1.10 23.27
N PRO A 37 -35.93 -2.13 22.82
CA PRO A 37 -36.02 -3.41 23.53
C PRO A 37 -34.85 -4.38 23.24
N TYR A 38 -33.79 -3.95 22.54
CA TYR A 38 -32.72 -4.81 22.06
C TYR A 38 -31.34 -4.47 22.66
N HIS A 39 -30.56 -5.50 22.92
CA HIS A 39 -29.12 -5.43 23.11
C HIS A 39 -28.41 -5.89 21.84
N LEU A 40 -27.45 -5.12 21.39
CA LEU A 40 -26.59 -5.37 20.25
C LEU A 40 -25.14 -5.46 20.74
N LEU A 41 -24.56 -6.65 20.69
CA LEU A 41 -23.14 -6.87 20.95
C LEU A 41 -22.41 -6.86 19.60
N ILE A 42 -21.49 -5.92 19.41
CA ILE A 42 -20.88 -5.59 18.10
C ILE A 42 -19.37 -5.66 18.22
N GLY A 43 -18.69 -6.27 17.25
CA GLY A 43 -17.23 -6.34 17.12
C GLY A 43 -16.81 -7.11 15.88
N PHE A 44 -15.57 -7.57 15.85
CA PHE A 44 -15.13 -8.53 14.84
C PHE A 44 -15.67 -9.93 15.16
N GLY A 45 -15.97 -10.71 14.12
CA GLY A 45 -16.44 -12.09 14.28
C GLY A 45 -15.34 -13.07 14.66
N GLY A 46 -14.14 -12.85 14.22
CA GLY A 46 -12.93 -13.57 14.60
C GLY A 46 -11.94 -12.63 15.27
N GLU A 47 -11.55 -12.94 16.50
CA GLU A 47 -10.58 -12.15 17.26
C GLU A 47 -9.42 -13.03 17.78
N PRO A 48 -8.20 -12.50 17.76
CA PRO A 48 -7.83 -11.18 17.21
C PRO A 48 -8.02 -11.10 15.68
N ALA A 49 -8.49 -9.95 15.18
CA ALA A 49 -8.66 -9.71 13.74
C ALA A 49 -7.30 -9.42 13.09
N TYR A 50 -6.99 -10.06 11.96
CA TYR A 50 -5.77 -9.82 11.20
C TYR A 50 -6.07 -9.30 9.80
N ALA A 51 -5.30 -8.32 9.33
CA ALA A 51 -5.40 -7.84 7.97
C ALA A 51 -5.02 -8.94 6.97
N GLY A 52 -5.77 -9.02 5.85
CA GLY A 52 -5.59 -10.06 4.83
C GLY A 52 -6.34 -11.35 5.12
N ALA A 53 -6.87 -11.57 6.31
CA ALA A 53 -7.68 -12.73 6.66
C ALA A 53 -9.18 -12.40 6.58
N GLN A 54 -10.00 -13.40 6.19
CA GLN A 54 -11.45 -13.23 6.20
C GLN A 54 -11.95 -13.04 7.63
N ASN A 55 -12.83 -12.06 7.82
CA ASN A 55 -13.48 -11.74 9.07
C ASN A 55 -14.93 -11.28 8.81
N SER A 56 -15.62 -10.81 9.83
CA SER A 56 -16.96 -10.24 9.72
C SER A 56 -17.18 -9.13 10.73
N VAL A 57 -18.14 -8.26 10.45
CA VAL A 57 -18.82 -7.53 11.53
C VAL A 57 -19.75 -8.51 12.20
N PHE A 58 -19.50 -8.78 13.47
CA PHE A 58 -20.31 -9.64 14.32
C PHE A 58 -21.40 -8.81 15.00
N LEU A 59 -22.60 -9.33 14.98
CA LEU A 59 -23.74 -8.81 15.72
C LEU A 59 -24.41 -9.95 16.47
N LEU A 60 -24.43 -9.91 17.80
CA LEU A 60 -25.35 -10.71 18.61
C LEU A 60 -26.51 -9.83 19.05
N LEU A 61 -27.71 -10.19 18.62
CA LEU A 61 -28.94 -9.49 18.90
C LEU A 61 -29.76 -10.26 19.96
N THR A 62 -30.04 -9.60 21.09
CA THR A 62 -30.80 -10.18 22.18
C THR A 62 -31.87 -9.22 22.70
N SER A 63 -32.88 -9.75 23.38
CA SER A 63 -33.87 -8.95 24.09
C SER A 63 -33.24 -8.27 25.31
N ALA A 64 -33.35 -6.97 25.44
CA ALA A 64 -32.88 -6.23 26.61
C ALA A 64 -33.58 -6.61 27.90
N LYS A 65 -34.80 -7.14 27.81
CA LYS A 65 -35.61 -7.54 28.98
C LYS A 65 -35.26 -8.94 29.50
N THR A 66 -35.02 -9.89 28.58
CA THR A 66 -34.90 -11.31 28.93
C THR A 66 -33.53 -11.91 28.64
N GLY A 67 -32.69 -11.23 27.84
CA GLY A 67 -31.43 -11.77 27.33
C GLY A 67 -31.61 -12.83 26.23
N ALA A 68 -32.85 -13.18 25.89
CA ALA A 68 -33.12 -14.19 24.88
C ALA A 68 -32.63 -13.73 23.49
N PRO A 69 -32.01 -14.62 22.68
CA PRO A 69 -31.59 -14.28 21.33
C PRO A 69 -32.78 -13.97 20.43
N ILE A 70 -32.65 -12.97 19.59
CA ILE A 70 -33.64 -12.57 18.60
C ILE A 70 -33.25 -13.19 17.25
N VAL A 71 -34.10 -14.06 16.73
CA VAL A 71 -33.99 -14.62 15.38
C VAL A 71 -34.95 -13.88 14.47
N ASP A 72 -34.41 -13.28 13.42
CA ASP A 72 -35.18 -12.54 12.41
C ASP A 72 -34.54 -12.82 11.04
N GLU A 73 -35.21 -13.65 10.24
CA GLU A 73 -34.69 -14.07 8.93
C GLU A 73 -34.66 -12.91 7.93
N GLY A 74 -35.53 -11.91 8.10
CA GLY A 74 -35.58 -10.70 7.28
C GLY A 74 -34.64 -9.58 7.74
N LEU A 75 -33.87 -9.77 8.81
CA LEU A 75 -33.05 -8.71 9.39
C LEU A 75 -32.07 -8.11 8.37
N GLY A 76 -31.47 -8.93 7.50
CA GLY A 76 -30.56 -8.45 6.46
C GLY A 76 -31.20 -7.52 5.43
N ASP A 77 -32.51 -7.53 5.28
CA ASP A 77 -33.25 -6.63 4.41
C ASP A 77 -33.51 -5.27 5.06
N THR A 78 -33.73 -5.25 6.37
CA THR A 78 -34.14 -4.08 7.14
C THR A 78 -33.03 -3.39 7.89
N LEU A 79 -31.99 -4.12 8.32
CA LEU A 79 -30.79 -3.60 8.97
C LEU A 79 -29.58 -3.72 8.02
N LYS A 80 -28.87 -2.63 7.83
CA LYS A 80 -27.69 -2.55 6.98
C LYS A 80 -26.45 -2.36 7.83
N VAL A 81 -25.31 -2.88 7.32
CA VAL A 81 -23.99 -2.75 7.93
C VAL A 81 -23.05 -2.08 6.93
N GLU A 82 -22.47 -0.97 7.33
CA GLU A 82 -21.40 -0.30 6.60
C GLU A 82 -20.11 -0.39 7.40
N VAL A 83 -19.02 -0.84 6.74
CA VAL A 83 -17.68 -0.86 7.32
C VAL A 83 -16.89 0.31 6.77
N GLY A 84 -16.26 1.09 7.67
CA GLY A 84 -15.41 2.22 7.35
C GLY A 84 -13.96 2.01 7.77
N PHE A 85 -13.03 2.54 6.96
CA PHE A 85 -11.61 2.68 7.28
C PHE A 85 -11.09 4.01 6.71
N GLY A 86 -10.70 4.94 7.58
CA GLY A 86 -10.40 6.31 7.18
C GLY A 86 -11.61 6.97 6.50
N SER A 87 -11.46 7.42 5.27
CA SER A 87 -12.53 8.03 4.47
C SER A 87 -13.27 7.03 3.56
N GLN A 88 -12.88 5.77 3.56
CA GLN A 88 -13.51 4.75 2.70
C GLN A 88 -14.57 3.99 3.47
N THR A 89 -15.70 3.72 2.82
CA THR A 89 -16.79 2.92 3.38
C THR A 89 -17.24 1.84 2.40
N LYS A 90 -17.81 0.76 2.94
CA LYS A 90 -18.36 -0.34 2.17
C LYS A 90 -19.61 -0.90 2.86
N LEU A 91 -20.73 -0.89 2.13
CA LEU A 91 -21.93 -1.57 2.55
C LEU A 91 -21.80 -3.08 2.37
N LEU A 92 -22.17 -3.84 3.40
CA LEU A 92 -22.07 -5.29 3.43
C LEU A 92 -23.44 -5.92 3.69
N PRO A 93 -23.72 -7.10 3.09
CA PRO A 93 -24.91 -7.87 3.44
C PRO A 93 -24.80 -8.45 4.85
N LEU A 94 -25.85 -8.34 5.64
CA LEU A 94 -25.96 -8.99 6.95
C LEU A 94 -26.62 -10.36 6.76
N VAL A 95 -25.96 -11.41 7.25
CA VAL A 95 -26.40 -12.80 7.08
C VAL A 95 -26.59 -13.44 8.46
N SER A 96 -27.71 -14.12 8.66
CA SER A 96 -27.95 -14.92 9.88
C SER A 96 -26.93 -16.07 9.98
N SER A 97 -26.38 -16.25 11.16
CA SER A 97 -25.59 -17.45 11.48
C SER A 97 -26.44 -18.67 11.80
N PHE A 98 -27.72 -18.47 12.16
CA PHE A 98 -28.67 -19.52 12.48
C PHE A 98 -29.52 -19.83 11.26
N ASP A 99 -29.58 -21.10 10.91
CA ASP A 99 -30.48 -21.64 9.91
C ASP A 99 -31.66 -22.34 10.63
N PRO A 100 -32.89 -21.80 10.54
CA PRO A 100 -34.06 -22.33 11.21
C PRO A 100 -34.52 -23.69 10.65
N ASP A 101 -34.27 -23.97 9.36
CA ASP A 101 -34.68 -25.20 8.71
C ASP A 101 -33.88 -26.41 9.19
N SER A 102 -32.57 -26.25 9.35
CA SER A 102 -31.69 -27.29 9.86
C SER A 102 -31.49 -27.22 11.38
N GLY A 103 -31.84 -26.09 12.02
CA GLY A 103 -31.58 -25.81 13.42
C GLY A 103 -30.10 -25.60 13.75
N GLN A 104 -29.24 -25.47 12.74
CA GLN A 104 -27.80 -25.30 12.91
C GLN A 104 -27.42 -23.82 13.08
N GLY A 105 -26.21 -23.57 13.61
CA GLY A 105 -25.68 -22.23 13.85
C GLY A 105 -26.10 -21.65 15.20
N THR A 106 -25.87 -20.35 15.39
CA THR A 106 -26.08 -19.67 16.67
C THR A 106 -27.22 -18.67 16.57
N ARG A 107 -28.27 -18.87 17.37
CA ARG A 107 -29.45 -17.99 17.42
C ARG A 107 -29.05 -16.57 17.81
N GLY A 108 -29.63 -15.59 17.12
CA GLY A 108 -29.41 -14.17 17.35
C GLY A 108 -28.07 -13.65 16.85
N VAL A 109 -27.20 -14.50 16.28
CA VAL A 109 -25.94 -14.10 15.68
C VAL A 109 -26.11 -13.81 14.19
N TYR A 110 -25.60 -12.66 13.77
CA TYR A 110 -25.54 -12.20 12.39
C TYR A 110 -24.13 -11.75 12.04
N ASN A 111 -23.72 -11.96 10.79
CA ASN A 111 -22.40 -11.62 10.32
C ASN A 111 -22.47 -10.84 9.00
N ALA A 112 -21.65 -9.81 8.87
CA ALA A 112 -21.38 -9.14 7.60
C ALA A 112 -19.93 -9.40 7.23
N TYR A 113 -19.70 -10.33 6.29
CA TYR A 113 -18.35 -10.84 5.97
C TYR A 113 -17.55 -9.88 5.11
N PHE A 114 -16.27 -9.71 5.45
CA PHE A 114 -15.30 -8.94 4.67
C PHE A 114 -13.86 -9.38 4.98
N VAL A 115 -12.92 -8.81 4.25
CA VAL A 115 -11.49 -8.96 4.54
C VAL A 115 -10.95 -7.57 4.89
N PRO A 116 -10.54 -7.30 6.15
CA PRO A 116 -9.77 -6.11 6.47
C PRO A 116 -8.42 -6.20 5.73
N THR A 117 -8.12 -5.26 4.84
CA THR A 117 -6.91 -5.31 4.00
C THR A 117 -5.76 -4.49 4.55
N VAL A 118 -6.02 -3.66 5.56
CA VAL A 118 -5.05 -2.77 6.21
C VAL A 118 -5.17 -2.94 7.72
N PRO A 119 -4.06 -3.05 8.47
CA PRO A 119 -4.09 -3.01 9.93
C PRO A 119 -4.55 -1.63 10.43
N GLY A 120 -5.26 -1.60 11.56
CA GLY A 120 -5.71 -0.36 12.19
C GLY A 120 -7.19 -0.38 12.59
N ASP A 121 -7.72 0.81 12.86
CA ASP A 121 -9.06 0.99 13.39
C ASP A 121 -10.13 0.95 12.31
N TYR A 122 -11.14 0.13 12.52
CA TYR A 122 -12.32 0.01 11.67
C TYR A 122 -13.54 0.61 12.36
N THR A 123 -14.43 1.21 11.59
CA THR A 123 -15.72 1.73 12.04
C THR A 123 -16.83 0.86 11.49
N PHE A 124 -17.75 0.42 12.36
CA PHE A 124 -18.96 -0.31 12.00
C PHE A 124 -20.16 0.59 12.21
N HIS A 125 -20.92 0.84 11.14
CA HIS A 125 -22.13 1.61 11.15
C HIS A 125 -23.33 0.70 10.83
N LEU A 126 -24.19 0.50 11.80
CA LEU A 126 -25.42 -0.28 11.68
C LEU A 126 -26.61 0.69 11.61
N PHE A 127 -27.38 0.63 10.54
CA PHE A 127 -28.50 1.54 10.33
C PHE A 127 -29.69 0.85 9.64
N GLY A 128 -30.89 1.33 9.94
CA GLY A 128 -32.14 0.76 9.45
C GLY A 128 -33.11 0.44 10.58
N ALA A 129 -33.69 -0.76 10.59
CA ALA A 129 -34.68 -1.15 11.60
C ALA A 129 -34.55 -2.62 12.02
N ILE A 130 -34.83 -2.90 13.27
CA ILE A 130 -35.01 -4.25 13.85
C ILE A 130 -36.46 -4.38 14.27
N GLN A 131 -37.27 -5.18 13.55
CA GLN A 131 -38.69 -5.37 13.82
C GLN A 131 -39.47 -4.04 14.01
N GLY A 132 -39.16 -3.04 13.18
CA GLY A 132 -39.73 -1.70 13.23
C GLY A 132 -39.05 -0.70 14.17
N GLN A 133 -38.19 -1.15 15.08
CA GLN A 133 -37.35 -0.27 15.92
C GLN A 133 -36.21 0.32 15.09
N GLN A 134 -36.15 1.64 14.97
CA GLN A 134 -35.06 2.32 14.26
C GLN A 134 -33.74 2.14 14.96
N VAL A 135 -32.72 1.87 14.17
CA VAL A 135 -31.31 1.68 14.60
C VAL A 135 -30.43 2.63 13.80
N ASN A 136 -29.53 3.30 14.48
CA ASN A 136 -28.46 4.10 13.89
C ASN A 136 -27.30 4.15 14.89
N ILE A 137 -26.36 3.21 14.76
CA ILE A 137 -25.25 3.02 15.69
C ILE A 137 -23.97 3.04 14.91
N THR A 138 -23.02 3.85 15.36
CA THR A 138 -21.63 3.83 14.88
C THR A 138 -20.70 3.45 16.03
N VAL A 139 -19.83 2.49 15.81
CA VAL A 139 -18.75 2.07 16.73
C VAL A 139 -17.45 1.93 15.98
N THR A 140 -16.39 2.45 16.59
CA THR A 140 -15.02 2.37 16.04
C THR A 140 -14.14 1.56 16.99
N SER A 141 -13.20 0.81 16.43
CA SER A 141 -12.17 0.10 17.20
C SER A 141 -11.47 1.03 18.16
N SER A 142 -11.30 0.60 19.39
CA SER A 142 -10.56 1.31 20.43
C SER A 142 -10.34 0.39 21.64
N PRO A 143 -9.47 0.74 22.57
CA PRO A 143 -9.26 -0.03 23.81
C PRO A 143 -10.53 -0.22 24.66
N THR A 144 -11.60 0.54 24.43
CA THR A 144 -12.85 0.51 25.19
C THR A 144 -14.05 -0.03 24.40
N THR A 145 -13.86 -0.40 23.15
CA THR A 145 -14.94 -0.94 22.29
C THR A 145 -14.63 -2.37 21.85
N PHE A 146 -13.98 -2.53 20.71
CA PHE A 146 -13.46 -3.79 20.21
C PHE A 146 -12.07 -3.52 19.60
N ASP A 147 -11.26 -4.56 19.50
CA ASP A 147 -9.86 -4.41 19.11
C ASP A 147 -9.71 -4.00 17.63
N SER A 148 -8.55 -3.45 17.28
CA SER A 148 -8.21 -3.06 15.90
C SER A 148 -7.80 -4.30 15.10
N ALA A 149 -7.82 -4.19 13.77
CA ALA A 149 -7.21 -5.24 12.95
C ALA A 149 -5.67 -5.17 13.06
N HIS A 150 -5.05 -6.30 13.41
CA HIS A 150 -3.61 -6.44 13.61
C HIS A 150 -2.85 -6.67 12.30
N ASP A 151 -1.55 -6.34 12.31
CA ASP A 151 -0.63 -6.73 11.25
C ASP A 151 -0.34 -8.24 11.34
N PRO A 152 -0.62 -9.04 10.30
CA PRO A 152 -0.36 -10.47 10.29
C PRO A 152 1.14 -10.81 10.48
N ALA A 153 2.06 -9.91 10.14
CA ALA A 153 3.49 -10.10 10.35
C ALA A 153 3.86 -10.41 11.81
N THR A 154 3.00 -10.04 12.77
CA THR A 154 3.22 -10.33 14.21
C THR A 154 3.09 -11.80 14.58
N ILE A 155 2.39 -12.61 13.76
CA ILE A 155 2.13 -14.04 14.01
C ILE A 155 2.64 -14.95 12.88
N GLU A 156 3.17 -14.40 11.79
CA GLU A 156 3.71 -15.18 10.68
C GLU A 156 4.96 -15.95 11.07
N PHE A 157 5.00 -17.25 10.76
CA PHE A 157 6.11 -18.16 11.02
C PHE A 157 6.17 -19.22 9.90
N PRO A 158 7.35 -19.68 9.45
CA PRO A 158 8.72 -19.33 9.90
C PRO A 158 9.27 -18.07 9.27
N GLN A 159 8.63 -17.50 8.26
CA GLN A 159 9.04 -16.29 7.56
C GLN A 159 7.85 -15.35 7.39
N GLN A 160 8.12 -14.06 7.52
CA GLN A 160 7.11 -13.05 7.24
C GLN A 160 6.93 -12.90 5.73
N ALA A 161 5.70 -12.98 5.25
CA ALA A 161 5.37 -12.68 3.87
C ALA A 161 5.36 -11.13 3.65
N PRO A 162 5.86 -10.65 2.51
CA PRO A 162 5.72 -9.22 2.21
C PRO A 162 4.23 -8.88 2.06
N SER A 163 3.79 -7.80 2.71
CA SER A 163 2.42 -7.33 2.59
C SER A 163 2.10 -6.90 1.14
N ASN A 164 0.81 -6.88 0.78
CA ASN A 164 0.37 -6.40 -0.54
C ASN A 164 0.86 -4.97 -0.83
N LEU A 165 0.94 -4.12 0.19
CA LEU A 165 1.48 -2.76 0.07
C LEU A 165 2.99 -2.79 -0.25
N GLN A 166 3.77 -3.62 0.45
CA GLN A 166 5.19 -3.77 0.17
C GLN A 166 5.47 -4.34 -1.23
N LEU A 167 4.65 -5.30 -1.68
CA LEU A 167 4.73 -5.83 -3.05
C LEU A 167 4.42 -4.75 -4.08
N ALA A 168 3.36 -3.98 -3.89
CA ALA A 168 3.00 -2.87 -4.78
C ALA A 168 4.13 -1.82 -4.84
N GLN A 169 4.71 -1.43 -3.71
CA GLN A 169 5.83 -0.49 -3.65
C GLN A 169 7.07 -1.03 -4.40
N ARG A 170 7.40 -2.31 -4.25
CA ARG A 170 8.50 -2.94 -4.99
C ARG A 170 8.25 -2.95 -6.49
N LEU A 171 7.02 -3.25 -6.92
CA LEU A 171 6.65 -3.25 -8.34
C LEU A 171 6.74 -1.84 -8.95
N ILE A 172 6.29 -0.81 -8.24
CA ILE A 172 6.43 0.59 -8.68
C ILE A 172 7.91 0.95 -8.81
N ALA A 173 8.71 0.68 -7.79
CA ALA A 173 10.15 0.98 -7.82
C ALA A 173 10.89 0.25 -8.95
N GLU A 174 10.54 -1.00 -9.24
CA GLU A 174 11.14 -1.74 -10.37
C GLU A 174 10.68 -1.20 -11.72
N SER A 175 9.41 -0.81 -11.86
CA SER A 175 8.88 -0.14 -13.05
C SER A 175 9.62 1.17 -13.33
N ASP A 176 9.84 2.00 -12.32
CA ASP A 176 10.56 3.27 -12.44
C ASP A 176 12.02 3.03 -12.83
N ARG A 177 12.67 2.02 -12.24
CA ARG A 177 14.02 1.61 -12.58
C ARG A 177 14.14 1.16 -14.04
N LEU A 178 13.22 0.31 -14.51
CA LEU A 178 13.18 -0.15 -15.90
C LEU A 178 12.94 1.02 -16.87
N SER A 179 12.03 1.92 -16.54
CA SER A 179 11.77 3.13 -17.32
C SER A 179 13.01 4.01 -17.44
N ALA A 180 13.72 4.23 -16.32
CA ALA A 180 14.98 4.97 -16.33
C ALA A 180 16.07 4.29 -17.19
N GLN A 181 16.16 2.96 -17.17
CA GLN A 181 17.09 2.20 -18.01
C GLN A 181 16.77 2.32 -19.50
N ILE A 182 15.47 2.28 -19.88
CA ILE A 182 15.02 2.48 -21.25
C ILE A 182 15.41 3.88 -21.73
N HIS A 183 15.11 4.92 -20.96
CA HIS A 183 15.49 6.30 -21.31
C HIS A 183 17.00 6.49 -21.42
N ALA A 184 17.78 5.86 -20.56
CA ALA A 184 19.24 5.91 -20.65
C ALA A 184 19.77 5.16 -21.89
N ALA A 185 19.14 4.08 -22.30
CA ALA A 185 19.49 3.37 -23.53
C ALA A 185 19.15 4.19 -24.77
N ASP A 186 17.98 4.83 -24.81
CA ASP A 186 17.53 5.69 -25.92
C ASP A 186 18.46 6.91 -26.09
N THR A 187 18.87 7.55 -24.99
CA THR A 187 19.82 8.68 -25.05
C THR A 187 21.21 8.25 -25.54
N LYS A 188 21.69 7.07 -25.18
CA LYS A 188 22.95 6.52 -25.70
C LYS A 188 22.85 6.18 -27.19
N ALA A 189 21.75 5.60 -27.63
CA ALA A 189 21.50 5.30 -29.03
C ALA A 189 21.41 6.60 -29.90
N ALA A 190 20.72 7.61 -29.38
CA ALA A 190 20.64 8.93 -30.06
C ALA A 190 22.01 9.60 -30.16
N SER A 191 22.82 9.59 -29.08
CA SER A 191 24.17 10.15 -29.09
C SER A 191 25.11 9.39 -30.02
N ALA A 192 25.00 8.07 -30.11
CA ALA A 192 25.77 7.25 -31.05
C ALA A 192 25.43 7.56 -32.51
N SER A 193 24.16 7.74 -32.82
CA SER A 193 23.73 8.13 -34.20
C SER A 193 24.21 9.52 -34.61
N VAL A 194 24.19 10.48 -33.69
CA VAL A 194 24.76 11.82 -33.91
C VAL A 194 26.28 11.75 -34.13
N ALA A 195 27.02 10.99 -33.32
CA ALA A 195 28.45 10.83 -33.48
C ALA A 195 28.81 10.19 -34.85
N LEU A 196 28.04 9.19 -35.29
CA LEU A 196 28.21 8.56 -36.60
C LEU A 196 27.96 9.57 -37.75
N ALA A 197 26.88 10.38 -37.66
CA ALA A 197 26.58 11.39 -38.64
C ALA A 197 27.67 12.46 -38.75
N VAL A 198 28.21 12.94 -37.63
CA VAL A 198 29.33 13.88 -37.58
C VAL A 198 30.61 13.25 -38.16
N GLY A 199 30.89 11.97 -37.86
CA GLY A 199 32.01 11.23 -38.42
C GLY A 199 31.94 11.10 -39.93
N ILE A 200 30.79 10.78 -40.51
CA ILE A 200 30.57 10.70 -41.95
C ILE A 200 30.73 12.07 -42.59
N ALA A 201 30.15 13.13 -42.03
CA ALA A 201 30.30 14.50 -42.55
C ALA A 201 31.77 14.96 -42.53
N GLY A 202 32.53 14.66 -41.50
CA GLY A 202 33.95 14.94 -41.38
C GLY A 202 34.79 14.21 -42.43
N LEU A 203 34.47 12.93 -42.71
CA LEU A 203 35.13 12.14 -43.74
C LEU A 203 34.90 12.69 -45.16
N VAL A 204 33.66 13.08 -45.46
CA VAL A 204 33.31 13.71 -46.76
C VAL A 204 34.03 15.05 -46.94
N ALA A 205 34.07 15.89 -45.92
CA ALA A 205 34.80 17.16 -45.96
C ALA A 205 36.32 16.96 -46.10
N GLY A 206 36.90 15.97 -45.46
CA GLY A 206 38.32 15.59 -45.54
C GLY A 206 38.68 15.15 -46.96
N VAL A 207 37.90 14.29 -47.59
CA VAL A 207 38.14 13.83 -48.96
C VAL A 207 38.00 14.99 -49.97
N ALA A 208 37.03 15.88 -49.80
CA ALA A 208 36.89 17.07 -50.63
C ALA A 208 38.05 18.02 -50.47
N GLY A 209 38.58 18.21 -49.23
CA GLY A 209 39.76 19.03 -48.95
C GLY A 209 41.05 18.50 -49.62
N LEU A 210 41.25 17.19 -49.58
CA LEU A 210 42.38 16.52 -50.22
C LEU A 210 42.34 16.64 -51.73
N SER A 211 41.17 16.54 -52.39
CA SER A 211 41.00 16.67 -53.80
C SER A 211 41.28 18.11 -54.28
N VAL A 212 40.82 19.12 -53.55
CA VAL A 212 41.11 20.54 -53.83
C VAL A 212 42.62 20.83 -53.64
N GLY A 213 43.23 20.31 -52.58
CA GLY A 213 44.65 20.45 -52.32
C GLY A 213 45.52 19.83 -53.42
N ALA A 214 45.19 18.63 -53.90
CA ALA A 214 45.87 17.97 -55.01
C ALA A 214 45.80 18.75 -56.30
N VAL A 215 44.62 19.32 -56.65
CA VAL A 215 44.43 20.17 -57.81
C VAL A 215 45.23 21.49 -57.75
N ALA A 216 45.30 22.10 -56.56
CA ALA A 216 46.08 23.30 -56.28
C ALA A 216 47.60 23.05 -56.44
N LEU A 217 48.12 21.95 -55.95
CA LEU A 217 49.53 21.52 -56.12
C LEU A 217 49.88 21.20 -57.56
N ALA A 218 49.00 20.55 -58.31
CA ALA A 218 49.19 20.24 -59.70
C ALA A 218 49.25 21.52 -60.53
N ARG A 219 48.37 22.52 -60.28
CA ARG A 219 48.39 23.82 -60.92
C ARG A 219 49.60 24.66 -60.53
N GLY A 220 50.09 24.59 -59.29
CA GLY A 220 51.31 25.24 -58.85
C GLY A 220 52.55 24.73 -59.62
N ARG A 221 52.67 23.41 -59.80
CA ARG A 221 53.76 22.75 -60.50
C ARG A 221 53.75 23.07 -62.00
N SER A 222 52.60 23.24 -62.64
CA SER A 222 52.49 23.62 -64.06
C SER A 222 52.89 25.07 -64.24
N ARG A 223 52.63 26.00 -63.35
CA ARG A 223 53.07 27.37 -63.38
C ARG A 223 54.59 27.54 -63.23
N SER A 224 55.22 26.81 -62.32
CA SER A 224 56.65 26.86 -62.16
C SER A 224 57.44 26.27 -63.33
N ARG A 225 56.92 25.22 -64.00
CA ARG A 225 57.52 24.70 -65.23
C ARG A 225 57.37 25.66 -66.42
N ARG A 226 56.30 26.44 -66.55
CA ARG A 226 56.15 27.49 -67.57
C ARG A 226 57.06 28.68 -67.34
N ALA A 227 57.29 29.07 -66.08
CA ALA A 227 58.25 30.14 -65.77
C ALA A 227 59.73 29.73 -66.05
N ALA A 228 60.11 28.48 -65.78
CA ALA A 228 61.45 27.97 -66.12
C ALA A 228 61.70 27.80 -67.65
N ALA A 229 60.67 27.48 -68.42
CA ALA A 229 60.80 27.39 -69.93
C ALA A 229 60.86 28.74 -70.60
N GLY A 230 60.22 29.81 -70.04
CA GLY A 230 60.30 31.19 -70.56
C GLY A 230 61.70 31.85 -70.36
N SER A 231 62.42 31.51 -69.28
CA SER A 231 63.75 32.04 -69.00
C SER A 231 64.90 31.42 -69.89
N GLN A 232 64.70 30.23 -70.45
CA GLN A 232 65.65 29.62 -71.35
C GLN A 232 65.57 30.17 -72.82
N HIS A 233 64.46 30.78 -73.16
CA HIS A 233 64.30 31.35 -74.50
C HIS A 233 64.91 32.77 -74.69
N GLN A 234 65.24 33.45 -73.57
CA GLN A 234 65.89 34.77 -73.59
C GLN A 234 67.44 34.71 -73.60
N VAL A 235 68.04 33.56 -73.27
CA VAL A 235 69.50 33.42 -73.25
C VAL A 235 70.10 32.98 -74.57
N ASN A 236 69.31 32.55 -75.57
CA ASN A 236 69.77 32.12 -76.91
C ASN A 236 69.51 33.17 -78.00
N ALA A 237 69.28 34.43 -77.66
CA ALA A 237 69.04 35.54 -78.66
C ALA A 237 70.01 36.71 -78.50
N GLU A 238 71.31 36.43 -78.09
CA GLU A 238 72.50 37.34 -78.21
C GLU A 238 73.58 36.64 -78.93
#